data_2b82bd3c570df4fd86f314b81f40fe63
#
_entry.id   2b82bd3c570df4fd86f314b81f40fe63
#
_cell.length_a   1.000
_cell.length_b   1.000
_cell.length_c   1.000
_cell.angle_alpha   90.00
_cell.angle_beta   90.00
_cell.angle_gamma   90.00
#
_symmetry.space_group_name_H-M   'P 1'
#
loop_
_entity.id
_entity.type
_entity.pdbx_description
1 polymer ?
#
loop_
_entity_poly.entity_id
_entity_poly.type
_entity_poly.pdbx_seq_one_letter_code
_entity_poly.pdbx_strand_id
1 'polypeptide(L)'
;GSTEQMAEQGDLPVGKDYPVYLHPQTREEYALARTKRKTAKGYHGFSFYTDAEVTLEMDLVRRDLTINAVAARAIDPGAIGEFSLKNLNQYVLTDPYHGQRDIADKVLRHVSLAFAEDPVRILRLARFAARFADFSVASETMDLMLRMVAAGEVDALVAERVWQEIARGLMEAKPSRMFDVLRDCGALEVLLPEVNRLWGVPQPEA
;
A
#
# COMPACT_ATOMS: atom_id res chain seq x y z
N GLY A 1 18.87 -7.79 9.09
CA GLY A 1 18.74 -8.58 10.33
C GLY A 1 17.99 -9.88 10.10
N SER A 2 18.21 -10.88 10.95
CA SER A 2 17.43 -12.12 10.93
C SER A 2 16.30 -12.09 11.98
N THR A 3 15.35 -13.03 11.87
CA THR A 3 14.28 -13.22 12.87
C THR A 3 14.84 -13.48 14.27
N GLU A 4 15.96 -14.20 14.35
CA GLU A 4 16.65 -14.49 15.60
C GLU A 4 17.25 -13.24 16.24
N GLN A 5 17.86 -12.35 15.45
CA GLN A 5 18.40 -11.08 15.94
C GLN A 5 17.30 -10.14 16.49
N MET A 6 16.13 -10.12 15.86
CA MET A 6 14.98 -9.34 16.34
C MET A 6 14.45 -9.89 17.68
N ALA A 7 14.34 -11.21 17.80
CA ALA A 7 13.92 -11.86 19.03
C ALA A 7 14.93 -11.64 20.18
N GLU A 8 16.24 -11.66 19.90
CA GLU A 8 17.30 -11.37 20.87
C GLU A 8 17.26 -9.92 21.39
N GLN A 9 16.78 -8.97 20.56
CA GLN A 9 16.60 -7.58 20.95
C GLN A 9 15.30 -7.33 21.75
N GLY A 10 14.49 -8.36 21.95
CA GLY A 10 13.27 -8.29 22.72
C GLY A 10 12.05 -7.75 21.94
N ASP A 11 12.16 -7.70 20.62
CA ASP A 11 11.07 -7.25 19.76
C ASP A 11 9.92 -8.27 19.76
N LEU A 12 8.68 -7.78 19.84
CA LEU A 12 7.48 -8.60 19.97
C LEU A 12 6.94 -8.96 18.58
N PRO A 13 6.85 -10.26 18.21
CA PRO A 13 6.26 -10.65 16.94
C PRO A 13 4.76 -10.33 16.90
N VAL A 14 4.29 -9.67 15.84
CA VAL A 14 2.88 -9.36 15.60
C VAL A 14 2.47 -9.86 14.22
N GLY A 15 1.32 -10.55 14.16
CA GLY A 15 0.77 -11.10 12.93
C GLY A 15 1.07 -12.58 12.75
N LYS A 16 0.04 -13.33 12.29
CA LYS A 16 0.12 -14.79 12.10
C LYS A 16 0.89 -15.19 10.85
N ASP A 17 0.85 -14.35 9.82
CA ASP A 17 1.36 -14.71 8.49
C ASP A 17 2.63 -13.94 8.08
N TYR A 18 3.06 -12.97 8.89
CA TYR A 18 4.19 -12.09 8.56
C TYR A 18 5.03 -11.79 9.79
N PRO A 19 6.35 -11.96 9.73
CA PRO A 19 7.23 -11.57 10.81
C PRO A 19 7.40 -10.03 10.82
N VAL A 20 6.42 -9.35 11.36
CA VAL A 20 6.51 -7.96 11.79
C VAL A 20 6.76 -7.99 13.29
N TYR A 21 7.71 -7.20 13.72
CA TYR A 21 8.10 -7.08 15.11
C TYR A 21 7.81 -5.68 15.61
N LEU A 22 7.33 -5.55 16.83
CA LEU A 22 7.14 -4.25 17.48
C LEU A 22 8.23 -4.03 18.51
N HIS A 23 8.90 -2.89 18.40
CA HIS A 23 9.83 -2.47 19.44
C HIS A 23 9.09 -2.30 20.77
N PRO A 24 9.59 -2.90 21.88
CA PRO A 24 8.83 -2.99 23.12
C PRO A 24 8.50 -1.63 23.74
N GLN A 25 9.35 -0.62 23.53
CA GLN A 25 9.19 0.73 24.11
C GLN A 25 8.59 1.72 23.12
N THR A 26 9.15 1.83 21.91
CA THR A 26 8.72 2.84 20.91
C THR A 26 7.51 2.42 20.11
N ARG A 27 7.17 1.10 20.11
CA ARG A 27 6.09 0.50 19.31
C ARG A 27 6.28 0.66 17.80
N GLU A 28 7.50 0.98 17.39
CA GLU A 28 7.87 1.00 15.97
C GLU A 28 7.79 -0.40 15.37
N GLU A 29 7.30 -0.47 14.14
CA GLU A 29 7.17 -1.71 13.40
C GLU A 29 8.46 -2.02 12.63
N TYR A 30 9.05 -3.17 12.90
CA TYR A 30 10.18 -3.71 12.18
C TYR A 30 9.72 -4.88 11.32
N ALA A 31 9.96 -4.82 10.03
CA ALA A 31 9.71 -5.90 9.10
C ALA A 31 10.99 -6.28 8.37
N LEU A 32 11.23 -7.57 8.23
CA LEU A 32 12.35 -8.04 7.41
C LEU A 32 12.05 -7.79 5.93
N ALA A 33 13.07 -7.34 5.19
CA ALA A 33 13.01 -7.30 3.74
C ALA A 33 12.70 -8.70 3.21
N ARG A 34 11.77 -8.80 2.24
CA ARG A 34 11.27 -10.10 1.76
C ARG A 34 10.95 -10.07 0.28
N THR A 35 11.08 -11.21 -0.36
CA THR A 35 10.50 -11.46 -1.67
C THR A 35 9.25 -12.33 -1.53
N LYS A 36 8.29 -12.10 -2.43
CA LYS A 36 7.03 -12.84 -2.49
C LYS A 36 7.04 -13.68 -3.76
N ARG A 37 6.84 -14.99 -3.65
CA ARG A 37 6.73 -15.88 -4.79
C ARG A 37 5.29 -16.38 -4.90
N LYS A 38 4.64 -16.13 -6.03
CA LYS A 38 3.30 -16.65 -6.29
C LYS A 38 3.41 -18.16 -6.53
N THR A 39 2.73 -18.95 -5.71
CA THR A 39 2.72 -20.42 -5.79
C THR A 39 1.37 -20.97 -6.28
N ALA A 40 0.28 -20.16 -6.14
CA ALA A 40 -1.07 -20.53 -6.61
C ALA A 40 -1.95 -19.29 -6.79
N LYS A 41 -3.16 -19.45 -7.34
CA LYS A 41 -4.18 -18.38 -7.40
C LYS A 41 -4.78 -18.12 -6.02
N GLY A 42 -5.02 -16.83 -5.69
CA GLY A 42 -5.67 -16.39 -4.45
C GLY A 42 -4.69 -16.04 -3.31
N TYR A 43 -5.25 -15.59 -2.18
CA TYR A 43 -4.51 -15.04 -1.04
C TYR A 43 -3.52 -16.03 -0.39
N HIS A 44 -3.84 -17.30 -0.34
CA HIS A 44 -2.97 -18.35 0.23
C HIS A 44 -1.91 -18.90 -0.75
N GLY A 45 -1.88 -18.39 -1.98
CA GLY A 45 -0.96 -18.84 -3.03
C GLY A 45 0.40 -18.13 -3.02
N PHE A 46 0.89 -17.66 -1.86
CA PHE A 46 2.17 -16.98 -1.78
C PHE A 46 3.05 -17.61 -0.70
N SER A 47 4.30 -17.88 -1.05
CA SER A 47 5.37 -18.15 -0.09
C SER A 47 6.25 -16.91 0.06
N PHE A 48 6.60 -16.58 1.29
CA PHE A 48 7.49 -15.46 1.60
C PHE A 48 8.89 -16.02 1.84
N TYR A 49 9.85 -15.40 1.18
CA TYR A 49 11.26 -15.66 1.39
C TYR A 49 11.87 -14.45 2.08
N THR A 50 12.33 -14.65 3.31
CA THR A 50 13.20 -13.70 4.00
C THR A 50 14.58 -14.27 3.94
N ASP A 51 15.44 -13.70 3.12
CA ASP A 51 16.85 -14.09 3.01
C ASP A 51 17.72 -12.85 3.17
N ALA A 52 18.93 -13.04 3.67
CA ALA A 52 19.95 -11.99 3.74
C ALA A 52 20.34 -11.43 2.36
N GLU A 53 20.00 -12.14 1.28
CA GLU A 53 20.21 -11.71 -0.10
C GLU A 53 19.09 -10.77 -0.65
N VAL A 54 17.99 -10.55 0.08
CA VAL A 54 16.93 -9.65 -0.35
C VAL A 54 17.40 -8.21 -0.22
N THR A 55 17.63 -7.55 -1.36
CA THR A 55 18.04 -6.15 -1.37
C THR A 55 16.87 -5.21 -1.07
N LEU A 56 17.18 -3.97 -0.70
CA LEU A 56 16.17 -2.94 -0.48
C LEU A 56 15.32 -2.70 -1.74
N GLU A 57 15.96 -2.65 -2.91
CA GLU A 57 15.27 -2.48 -4.19
C GLU A 57 14.28 -3.61 -4.47
N MET A 58 14.65 -4.85 -4.13
CA MET A 58 13.77 -6.03 -4.26
C MET A 58 12.56 -5.94 -3.33
N ASP A 59 12.68 -5.29 -2.18
CA ASP A 59 11.54 -5.02 -1.31
C ASP A 59 10.69 -3.86 -1.84
N LEU A 60 11.31 -2.80 -2.32
CA LEU A 60 10.61 -1.62 -2.80
C LEU A 60 9.82 -1.87 -4.09
N VAL A 61 10.36 -2.69 -5.04
CA VAL A 61 9.71 -2.96 -6.34
C VAL A 61 8.34 -3.61 -6.22
N ARG A 62 8.08 -4.34 -5.15
CA ARG A 62 6.81 -5.05 -4.92
C ARG A 62 5.81 -4.26 -4.09
N ARG A 63 6.13 -3.02 -3.70
CA ARG A 63 5.20 -2.14 -2.99
C ARG A 63 4.07 -1.69 -3.90
N ASP A 64 3.01 -1.17 -3.29
CA ASP A 64 1.81 -0.74 -4.03
C ASP A 64 2.07 0.52 -4.85
N LEU A 65 2.48 1.62 -4.21
CA LEU A 65 2.64 2.93 -4.84
C LEU A 65 4.06 3.45 -4.72
N THR A 66 4.51 4.24 -5.71
CA THR A 66 5.81 4.89 -5.72
C THR A 66 6.05 5.75 -4.48
N ILE A 67 5.01 6.48 -4.04
CA ILE A 67 5.05 7.31 -2.83
C ILE A 67 5.29 6.50 -1.55
N ASN A 68 5.01 5.20 -1.56
CA ASN A 68 5.26 4.25 -0.47
C ASN A 68 6.55 3.43 -0.67
N ALA A 69 7.27 3.67 -1.77
CA ALA A 69 8.49 2.96 -2.14
C ALA A 69 9.76 3.83 -2.00
N VAL A 70 9.69 4.85 -1.18
CA VAL A 70 10.86 5.65 -0.75
C VAL A 70 11.32 5.12 0.60
N ALA A 71 12.60 4.85 0.72
CA ALA A 71 13.23 4.42 1.97
C ALA A 71 14.20 5.48 2.49
N ALA A 72 14.29 5.61 3.81
CA ALA A 72 15.22 6.47 4.48
C ALA A 72 16.14 5.64 5.39
N ARG A 73 17.45 5.83 5.28
CA ARG A 73 18.46 5.22 6.15
C ARG A 73 19.17 6.32 6.91
N ALA A 74 19.20 6.21 8.24
CA ALA A 74 19.97 7.14 9.06
C ALA A 74 21.46 7.11 8.70
N ILE A 75 22.10 8.27 8.66
CA ILE A 75 23.54 8.41 8.42
C ILE A 75 24.29 7.87 9.65
N ASP A 76 23.84 8.25 10.84
CA ASP A 76 24.34 7.74 12.11
C ASP A 76 23.21 7.01 12.87
N PRO A 77 23.24 5.67 12.93
CA PRO A 77 22.23 4.90 13.66
C PRO A 77 22.18 5.19 15.16
N GLY A 78 23.28 5.66 15.75
CA GLY A 78 23.35 6.01 17.19
C GLY A 78 22.73 7.36 17.53
N ALA A 79 22.52 8.22 16.53
CA ALA A 79 21.96 9.57 16.71
C ALA A 79 20.45 9.63 16.37
N ILE A 80 19.78 8.48 16.20
CA ILE A 80 18.37 8.43 15.74
C ILE A 80 17.46 8.93 16.86
N GLY A 81 16.95 10.15 16.66
CA GLY A 81 15.70 10.59 17.25
C GLY A 81 14.51 10.21 16.34
N GLU A 82 13.31 10.58 16.75
CA GLU A 82 12.12 10.39 15.93
C GLU A 82 12.31 10.97 14.52
N PHE A 83 11.98 10.18 13.48
CA PHE A 83 12.04 10.63 12.08
C PHE A 83 11.14 11.83 11.89
N SER A 84 11.70 12.94 11.40
CA SER A 84 10.99 14.17 11.13
C SER A 84 11.52 14.83 9.86
N LEU A 85 10.65 15.54 9.15
CA LEU A 85 11.07 16.37 8.01
C LEU A 85 12.10 17.42 8.40
N LYS A 86 12.17 17.82 9.68
CA LYS A 86 13.14 18.79 10.19
C LYS A 86 14.57 18.23 10.28
N ASN A 87 14.72 16.90 10.33
CA ASN A 87 16.01 16.23 10.42
C ASN A 87 16.33 15.35 9.20
N LEU A 88 15.69 15.63 8.06
CA LEU A 88 15.85 14.88 6.82
C LEU A 88 17.31 14.81 6.33
N ASN A 89 18.11 15.82 6.65
CA ASN A 89 19.55 15.87 6.38
C ASN A 89 20.38 14.82 7.13
N GLN A 90 19.80 14.16 8.14
CA GLN A 90 20.41 13.06 8.87
C GLN A 90 20.14 11.68 8.22
N TYR A 91 19.44 11.66 7.09
CA TYR A 91 19.05 10.44 6.39
C TYR A 91 19.53 10.44 4.94
N VAL A 92 19.88 9.25 4.45
CA VAL A 92 20.07 9.00 3.03
C VAL A 92 18.77 8.41 2.50
N LEU A 93 18.16 9.09 1.51
CA LEU A 93 16.96 8.61 0.84
C LEU A 93 17.33 7.69 -0.33
N THR A 94 16.64 6.57 -0.42
CA THR A 94 16.69 5.64 -1.55
C THR A 94 15.33 5.64 -2.22
N ASP A 95 15.27 6.13 -3.46
CA ASP A 95 14.04 6.33 -4.23
C ASP A 95 14.20 5.85 -5.67
N PRO A 96 14.31 4.53 -5.89
CA PRO A 96 14.56 3.97 -7.22
C PRO A 96 13.36 4.11 -8.17
N TYR A 97 12.18 4.40 -7.65
CA TYR A 97 10.91 4.46 -8.41
C TYR A 97 10.31 5.86 -8.47
N HIS A 98 11.10 6.89 -8.14
CA HIS A 98 10.73 8.30 -8.26
C HIS A 98 9.50 8.72 -7.43
N GLY A 99 9.32 8.11 -6.27
CA GLY A 99 8.22 8.44 -5.36
C GLY A 99 8.23 9.89 -4.89
N GLN A 100 9.42 10.49 -4.67
CA GLN A 100 9.54 11.91 -4.33
C GLN A 100 9.03 12.82 -5.45
N ARG A 101 9.26 12.45 -6.71
CA ARG A 101 8.73 13.17 -7.86
C ARG A 101 7.21 13.06 -7.92
N ASP A 102 6.67 11.85 -7.76
CA ASP A 102 5.22 11.63 -7.77
C ASP A 102 4.52 12.34 -6.59
N ILE A 103 5.19 12.50 -5.45
CA ILE A 103 4.70 13.34 -4.34
C ILE A 103 4.63 14.82 -4.77
N ALA A 104 5.70 15.34 -5.39
CA ALA A 104 5.76 16.72 -5.85
C ALA A 104 4.73 17.01 -6.95
N ASP A 105 4.55 16.08 -7.88
CA ASP A 105 3.62 16.16 -9.00
C ASP A 105 2.17 15.79 -8.58
N LYS A 106 1.96 15.35 -7.33
CA LYS A 106 0.67 14.91 -6.78
C LYS A 106 0.05 13.76 -7.59
N VAL A 107 0.81 12.70 -7.81
CA VAL A 107 0.41 11.54 -8.61
C VAL A 107 0.44 10.26 -7.78
N LEU A 108 -0.61 9.46 -7.87
CA LEU A 108 -0.68 8.09 -7.37
C LEU A 108 -0.32 7.14 -8.51
N ARG A 109 0.86 6.53 -8.43
CA ARG A 109 1.41 5.63 -9.43
C ARG A 109 1.79 4.30 -8.80
N HIS A 110 1.47 3.18 -9.47
CA HIS A 110 1.97 1.87 -9.06
C HIS A 110 3.48 1.74 -9.30
N VAL A 111 4.16 0.97 -8.45
CA VAL A 111 5.62 0.80 -8.56
C VAL A 111 5.99 -0.08 -9.76
N SER A 112 5.30 -1.20 -9.91
CA SER A 112 5.57 -2.22 -10.92
C SER A 112 4.35 -3.08 -11.19
N LEU A 113 4.44 -4.01 -12.14
CA LEU A 113 3.37 -5.00 -12.40
C LEU A 113 3.09 -5.92 -11.20
N ALA A 114 3.97 -5.98 -10.20
CA ALA A 114 3.68 -6.64 -8.94
C ALA A 114 2.45 -6.05 -8.23
N PHE A 115 2.00 -4.85 -8.60
CA PHE A 115 0.72 -4.28 -8.15
C PHE A 115 -0.45 -5.23 -8.39
N ALA A 116 -0.49 -5.91 -9.53
CA ALA A 116 -1.55 -6.85 -9.89
C ALA A 116 -1.53 -8.17 -9.10
N GLU A 117 -0.50 -8.45 -8.32
CA GLU A 117 -0.44 -9.67 -7.50
C GLU A 117 -1.46 -9.67 -6.35
N ASP A 118 -1.92 -8.50 -5.90
CA ASP A 118 -2.86 -8.37 -4.80
C ASP A 118 -3.95 -7.34 -5.15
N PRO A 119 -5.15 -7.78 -5.56
CA PRO A 119 -6.22 -6.88 -5.99
C PRO A 119 -6.69 -5.89 -4.91
N VAL A 120 -6.43 -6.15 -3.62
CA VAL A 120 -6.73 -5.17 -2.56
C VAL A 120 -5.96 -3.85 -2.74
N ARG A 121 -4.89 -3.85 -3.53
CA ARG A 121 -4.13 -2.64 -3.85
C ARG A 121 -4.95 -1.59 -4.62
N ILE A 122 -5.99 -2.02 -5.35
CA ILE A 122 -6.97 -1.12 -5.97
C ILE A 122 -7.68 -0.31 -4.87
N LEU A 123 -8.19 -0.98 -3.85
CA LEU A 123 -8.85 -0.33 -2.71
C LEU A 123 -7.89 0.56 -1.91
N ARG A 124 -6.65 0.11 -1.72
CA ARG A 124 -5.61 0.88 -1.05
C ARG A 124 -5.30 2.17 -1.80
N LEU A 125 -5.12 2.11 -3.13
CA LEU A 125 -4.91 3.29 -3.97
C LEU A 125 -6.11 4.24 -3.87
N ALA A 126 -7.32 3.73 -3.98
CA ALA A 126 -8.55 4.52 -3.85
C ALA A 126 -8.65 5.22 -2.48
N ARG A 127 -8.24 4.54 -1.40
CA ARG A 127 -8.12 5.16 -0.06
C ARG A 127 -7.06 6.25 -0.02
N PHE A 128 -5.90 6.05 -0.65
CA PHE A 128 -4.90 7.12 -0.75
C PHE A 128 -5.41 8.33 -1.54
N ALA A 129 -6.25 8.13 -2.57
CA ALA A 129 -6.90 9.23 -3.27
C ALA A 129 -7.88 10.00 -2.36
N ALA A 130 -8.55 9.32 -1.43
CA ALA A 130 -9.38 9.98 -0.42
C ALA A 130 -8.54 10.77 0.62
N ARG A 131 -7.34 10.26 0.96
CA ARG A 131 -6.40 10.90 1.88
C ARG A 131 -5.71 12.10 1.26
N PHE A 132 -5.24 11.96 0.03
CA PHE A 132 -4.57 12.99 -0.76
C PHE A 132 -5.51 13.47 -1.86
N ALA A 133 -6.51 14.27 -1.47
CA ALA A 133 -7.64 14.62 -2.33
C ALA A 133 -7.27 15.40 -3.61
N ASP A 134 -6.10 16.02 -3.62
CA ASP A 134 -5.52 16.79 -4.73
C ASP A 134 -4.56 15.95 -5.61
N PHE A 135 -4.36 14.66 -5.29
CA PHE A 135 -3.56 13.77 -6.11
C PHE A 135 -4.43 13.15 -7.23
N SER A 136 -3.86 13.06 -8.42
CA SER A 136 -4.42 12.32 -9.55
C SER A 136 -3.90 10.89 -9.59
N VAL A 137 -4.64 9.99 -10.23
CA VAL A 137 -4.15 8.64 -10.53
C VAL A 137 -3.45 8.67 -11.89
N ALA A 138 -2.25 8.13 -11.97
CA ALA A 138 -1.51 8.00 -13.23
C ALA A 138 -2.32 7.16 -14.24
N SER A 139 -2.33 7.57 -15.52
CA SER A 139 -3.12 6.90 -16.58
C SER A 139 -2.77 5.42 -16.71
N GLU A 140 -1.48 5.08 -16.71
CA GLU A 140 -1.00 3.70 -16.77
C GLU A 140 -1.41 2.85 -15.55
N THR A 141 -1.61 3.50 -14.41
CA THR A 141 -2.10 2.83 -13.19
C THR A 141 -3.61 2.60 -13.28
N MET A 142 -4.36 3.57 -13.77
CA MET A 142 -5.79 3.40 -14.06
C MET A 142 -6.02 2.28 -15.07
N ASP A 143 -5.25 2.26 -16.16
CA ASP A 143 -5.31 1.21 -17.18
C ASP A 143 -4.99 -0.19 -16.61
N LEU A 144 -4.03 -0.26 -15.68
CA LEU A 144 -3.72 -1.52 -15.00
C LEU A 144 -4.90 -1.98 -14.13
N MET A 145 -5.48 -1.08 -13.35
CA MET A 145 -6.64 -1.39 -12.50
C MET A 145 -7.85 -1.82 -13.32
N LEU A 146 -8.15 -1.15 -14.44
CA LEU A 146 -9.22 -1.54 -15.38
C LEU A 146 -9.01 -2.98 -15.89
N ARG A 147 -7.78 -3.33 -16.29
CA ARG A 147 -7.45 -4.70 -16.72
C ARG A 147 -7.62 -5.73 -15.62
N MET A 148 -7.21 -5.39 -14.38
CA MET A 148 -7.39 -6.29 -13.23
C MET A 148 -8.87 -6.56 -12.94
N VAL A 149 -9.71 -5.52 -12.97
CA VAL A 149 -11.16 -5.65 -12.78
C VAL A 149 -11.78 -6.49 -13.91
N ALA A 150 -11.44 -6.19 -15.17
CA ALA A 150 -11.92 -6.93 -16.32
C ALA A 150 -11.51 -8.42 -16.32
N ALA A 151 -10.36 -8.73 -15.72
CA ALA A 151 -9.90 -10.11 -15.53
C ALA A 151 -10.56 -10.84 -14.34
N GLY A 152 -11.47 -10.18 -13.61
CA GLY A 152 -12.17 -10.76 -12.46
C GLY A 152 -11.30 -10.92 -11.20
N GLU A 153 -10.17 -10.18 -11.11
CA GLU A 153 -9.27 -10.29 -9.95
C GLU A 153 -9.91 -9.78 -8.66
N VAL A 154 -10.85 -8.83 -8.75
CA VAL A 154 -11.56 -8.28 -7.58
C VAL A 154 -12.63 -9.21 -7.03
N ASP A 155 -13.15 -10.16 -7.84
CA ASP A 155 -14.16 -11.14 -7.40
C ASP A 155 -13.60 -12.11 -6.34
N ALA A 156 -12.28 -12.30 -6.32
CA ALA A 156 -11.59 -13.17 -5.38
C ALA A 156 -11.24 -12.47 -4.04
N LEU A 157 -11.60 -11.19 -3.88
CA LEU A 157 -11.30 -10.44 -2.66
C LEU A 157 -12.14 -10.93 -1.49
N VAL A 158 -11.48 -11.16 -0.36
CA VAL A 158 -12.14 -11.50 0.90
C VAL A 158 -12.86 -10.26 1.44
N ALA A 159 -14.15 -10.40 1.74
CA ALA A 159 -15.02 -9.29 2.18
C ALA A 159 -14.44 -8.50 3.36
N GLU A 160 -13.75 -9.16 4.28
CA GLU A 160 -13.13 -8.53 5.44
C GLU A 160 -11.99 -7.58 5.05
N ARG A 161 -11.16 -7.96 4.06
CA ARG A 161 -10.09 -7.09 3.53
C ARG A 161 -10.67 -5.88 2.78
N VAL A 162 -11.76 -6.10 2.04
CA VAL A 162 -12.51 -5.03 1.36
C VAL A 162 -13.04 -4.04 2.40
N TRP A 163 -13.71 -4.55 3.43
CA TRP A 163 -14.27 -3.72 4.48
C TRP A 163 -13.22 -2.91 5.24
N GLN A 164 -12.08 -3.51 5.55
CA GLN A 164 -10.99 -2.79 6.24
C GLN A 164 -10.50 -1.58 5.46
N GLU A 165 -10.33 -1.67 4.15
CA GLU A 165 -9.90 -0.53 3.33
C GLU A 165 -11.02 0.50 3.15
N ILE A 166 -12.28 0.06 2.98
CA ILE A 166 -13.43 0.97 2.89
C ILE A 166 -13.62 1.72 4.19
N ALA A 167 -13.63 1.03 5.33
CA ALA A 167 -13.80 1.67 6.63
C ALA A 167 -12.72 2.73 6.91
N ARG A 168 -11.45 2.43 6.56
CA ARG A 168 -10.37 3.41 6.66
C ARG A 168 -10.56 4.57 5.68
N GLY A 169 -11.00 4.30 4.45
CA GLY A 169 -11.24 5.31 3.43
C GLY A 169 -12.35 6.29 3.80
N LEU A 170 -13.39 5.82 4.50
CA LEU A 170 -14.48 6.66 5.01
C LEU A 170 -14.02 7.64 6.10
N MET A 171 -12.89 7.37 6.74
CA MET A 171 -12.28 8.23 7.78
C MET A 171 -11.21 9.19 7.22
N GLU A 172 -10.93 9.13 5.91
CA GLU A 172 -9.93 10.00 5.28
C GLU A 172 -10.50 11.41 4.98
N ALA A 173 -9.64 12.33 4.55
CA ALA A 173 -9.98 13.74 4.35
C ALA A 173 -11.13 13.98 3.37
N LYS A 174 -11.22 13.18 2.28
CA LYS A 174 -12.27 13.28 1.26
C LYS A 174 -12.76 11.91 0.82
N PRO A 175 -13.62 11.25 1.61
CA PRO A 175 -14.08 9.87 1.34
C PRO A 175 -14.67 9.66 -0.05
N SER A 176 -15.38 10.65 -0.60
CA SER A 176 -15.99 10.56 -1.94
C SER A 176 -14.97 10.21 -3.03
N ARG A 177 -13.72 10.71 -2.91
CA ARG A 177 -12.66 10.42 -3.88
C ARG A 177 -12.30 8.94 -3.98
N MET A 178 -12.45 8.19 -2.88
CA MET A 178 -12.27 6.73 -2.91
C MET A 178 -13.30 6.09 -3.86
N PHE A 179 -14.54 6.49 -3.74
CA PHE A 179 -15.63 5.94 -4.56
C PHE A 179 -15.51 6.37 -6.03
N ASP A 180 -15.06 7.61 -6.28
CA ASP A 180 -14.78 8.08 -7.65
C ASP A 180 -13.76 7.17 -8.33
N VAL A 181 -12.61 6.93 -7.69
CA VAL A 181 -11.54 6.06 -8.23
C VAL A 181 -12.00 4.63 -8.42
N LEU A 182 -12.73 4.06 -7.44
CA LEU A 182 -13.28 2.71 -7.56
C LEU A 182 -14.29 2.59 -8.71
N ARG A 183 -15.07 3.64 -8.96
CA ARG A 183 -16.00 3.70 -10.08
C ARG A 183 -15.28 3.82 -11.41
N ASP A 184 -14.29 4.72 -11.49
CA ASP A 184 -13.52 4.97 -12.72
C ASP A 184 -12.80 3.71 -13.21
N CYS A 185 -12.32 2.85 -12.31
CA CYS A 185 -11.70 1.57 -12.66
C CYS A 185 -12.70 0.39 -12.74
N GLY A 186 -13.99 0.61 -12.49
CA GLY A 186 -15.03 -0.43 -12.54
C GLY A 186 -15.13 -1.31 -11.29
N ALA A 187 -14.23 -1.15 -10.32
CA ALA A 187 -14.24 -1.98 -9.10
C ALA A 187 -15.47 -1.73 -8.22
N LEU A 188 -16.03 -0.51 -8.24
CA LEU A 188 -17.21 -0.17 -7.44
C LEU A 188 -18.43 -1.00 -7.83
N GLU A 189 -18.62 -1.22 -9.13
CA GLU A 189 -19.75 -2.02 -9.64
C GLU A 189 -19.69 -3.48 -9.19
N VAL A 190 -18.48 -4.04 -9.08
CA VAL A 190 -18.25 -5.40 -8.63
C VAL A 190 -18.38 -5.52 -7.12
N LEU A 191 -17.77 -4.61 -6.37
CA LEU A 191 -17.64 -4.71 -4.91
C LEU A 191 -18.87 -4.19 -4.16
N LEU A 192 -19.47 -3.10 -4.64
CA LEU A 192 -20.60 -2.39 -4.01
C LEU A 192 -21.59 -1.91 -5.08
N PRO A 193 -22.28 -2.82 -5.79
CA PRO A 193 -23.18 -2.48 -6.90
C PRO A 193 -24.31 -1.55 -6.47
N GLU A 194 -24.79 -1.65 -5.23
CA GLU A 194 -25.84 -0.78 -4.68
C GLU A 194 -25.34 0.66 -4.59
N VAL A 195 -24.11 0.86 -4.14
CA VAL A 195 -23.49 2.19 -4.05
C VAL A 195 -23.24 2.75 -5.45
N ASN A 196 -22.76 1.91 -6.39
CA ASN A 196 -22.54 2.33 -7.77
C ASN A 196 -23.82 2.84 -8.46
N ARG A 197 -25.00 2.24 -8.15
CA ARG A 197 -26.30 2.67 -8.68
C ARG A 197 -26.80 4.00 -8.16
N LEU A 198 -26.20 4.56 -7.10
CA LEU A 198 -26.58 5.88 -6.57
C LEU A 198 -26.11 7.04 -7.44
N TRP A 199 -25.15 6.80 -8.35
CA TRP A 199 -24.71 7.85 -9.27
C TRP A 199 -25.80 8.25 -10.24
N GLY A 200 -26.04 9.56 -10.34
CA GLY A 200 -27.07 10.13 -11.21
C GLY A 200 -28.49 10.03 -10.65
N VAL A 201 -28.68 9.51 -9.45
CA VAL A 201 -29.98 9.53 -8.76
C VAL A 201 -30.20 10.95 -8.19
N PRO A 202 -31.27 11.65 -8.61
CA PRO A 202 -31.60 12.97 -8.07
C PRO A 202 -31.79 12.89 -6.55
N GLN A 203 -31.16 13.78 -5.82
CA GLN A 203 -31.38 13.94 -4.39
C GLN A 203 -32.27 15.15 -4.16
N PRO A 204 -33.20 15.12 -3.17
CA PRO A 204 -33.93 16.29 -2.78
C PRO A 204 -32.98 17.38 -2.29
N GLU A 205 -33.25 18.62 -2.67
CA GLU A 205 -32.52 19.77 -2.13
C GLU A 205 -32.71 19.81 -0.61
N ALA A 206 -31.60 19.98 0.13
CA ALA A 206 -31.63 20.06 1.58
C ALA A 206 -32.07 21.44 2.07
#